data_41b3c8900e20131663e90d8b829b8015
#
_entry.id   41b3c8900e20131663e90d8b829b8015
#
_cell.length_a   1.000
_cell.length_b   1.000
_cell.length_c   1.000
_cell.angle_alpha   90.00
_cell.angle_beta   90.00
_cell.angle_gamma   90.00
#
_symmetry.space_group_name_H-M   'P 1'
#
loop_
_entity.id
_entity.type
_entity.pdbx_description
1 polymer ?
#
loop_
_entity_poly.entity_id
_entity_poly.type
_entity_poly.pdbx_seq_one_letter_code
_entity_poly.pdbx_strand_id
1 'polypeptide(L)'
;MGVAYTSIQWNRQKKFYDFALIIGVALYLLAFGAVTEILFPFVTEEILLMRAFGTAAFLLLHIILCIGPLCRLNPKFLPLLYNRRHAGVTCFLLALMHAALVVATYHAGGDTNPILSIFVSSPLTGSVAGVPFQPFGFFALVILFLMAATSHDFWLANLSAPVWKSLHMMVYVAYALLVLHVTFGALQGEASLVYVGAMTAGFVAVLALHITAAWREVTLDQKNCRGSRSGEAHSQKSEIRNRKSEIEAEGFMDACAIVDIPENRARIVCLSGERVAIFKYEGKISAVSNVCQHQNGPLGEGKIVSGCITCPWHGYQYVPATGASPPPFVEKVPTFNVRVKNGRVLVHPKPNPAGTKAEPALIEK
;
A
#
# COMPACT_ATOMS: atom_id res chain seq x y z
N MET A 1 -25.27 18.86 8.84
CA MET A 1 -24.20 18.51 9.80
C MET A 1 -23.07 17.90 9.00
N GLY A 2 -21.83 18.41 9.09
CA GLY A 2 -20.70 17.82 8.40
C GLY A 2 -20.36 16.46 9.02
N VAL A 3 -20.09 15.47 8.17
CA VAL A 3 -19.61 14.16 8.61
C VAL A 3 -18.18 14.34 9.12
N ALA A 4 -17.92 14.05 10.40
CA ALA A 4 -16.58 14.10 10.98
C ALA A 4 -15.80 12.83 10.59
N TYR A 5 -14.49 12.97 10.35
CA TYR A 5 -13.61 11.81 10.16
C TYR A 5 -13.56 10.98 11.44
N THR A 6 -13.92 9.73 11.33
CA THR A 6 -13.75 8.76 12.42
C THR A 6 -12.56 7.87 12.10
N SER A 7 -11.48 7.99 12.86
CA SER A 7 -10.36 7.07 12.76
C SER A 7 -10.83 5.65 13.06
N ILE A 8 -10.37 4.68 12.26
CA ILE A 8 -10.63 3.28 12.54
C ILE A 8 -9.85 2.90 13.80
N GLN A 9 -10.55 2.82 14.92
CA GLN A 9 -9.96 2.48 16.23
C GLN A 9 -9.31 1.09 16.22
N TRP A 10 -8.48 0.81 17.23
CA TRP A 10 -7.80 -0.46 17.42
C TRP A 10 -8.79 -1.57 17.79
N ASN A 11 -9.50 -2.07 16.79
CA ASN A 11 -10.55 -3.06 16.91
C ASN A 11 -9.99 -4.50 17.07
N ARG A 12 -10.90 -5.48 17.31
CA ARG A 12 -10.54 -6.89 17.53
C ARG A 12 -9.68 -7.47 16.40
N GLN A 13 -9.93 -7.09 15.15
CA GLN A 13 -9.20 -7.60 13.99
C GLN A 13 -7.76 -7.05 13.94
N LYS A 14 -7.55 -5.76 14.27
CA LYS A 14 -6.22 -5.18 14.40
C LYS A 14 -5.43 -5.82 15.55
N LYS A 15 -6.08 -6.04 16.70
CA LYS A 15 -5.46 -6.73 17.84
C LYS A 15 -5.01 -8.14 17.47
N PHE A 16 -5.84 -8.88 16.73
CA PHE A 16 -5.48 -10.21 16.25
C PHE A 16 -4.30 -10.17 15.26
N TYR A 17 -4.29 -9.19 14.35
CA TYR A 17 -3.18 -9.00 13.42
C TYR A 17 -1.87 -8.73 14.17
N ASP A 18 -1.89 -7.81 15.15
CA ASP A 18 -0.71 -7.45 15.93
C ASP A 18 -0.21 -8.63 16.78
N PHE A 19 -1.12 -9.38 17.37
CA PHE A 19 -0.80 -10.60 18.11
C PHE A 19 -0.16 -11.66 17.21
N ALA A 20 -0.72 -11.90 16.03
CA ALA A 20 -0.13 -12.83 15.04
C ALA A 20 1.26 -12.37 14.56
N LEU A 21 1.43 -11.05 14.35
CA LEU A 21 2.71 -10.46 13.98
C LEU A 21 3.77 -10.68 15.08
N ILE A 22 3.44 -10.38 16.33
CA ILE A 22 4.35 -10.54 17.48
C ILE A 22 4.72 -12.00 17.66
N ILE A 23 3.74 -12.92 17.63
CA ILE A 23 4.02 -14.36 17.72
C ILE A 23 4.88 -14.83 16.55
N GLY A 24 4.58 -14.40 15.32
CA GLY A 24 5.38 -14.78 14.16
C GLY A 24 6.83 -14.34 14.28
N VAL A 25 7.08 -13.11 14.73
CA VAL A 25 8.44 -12.59 14.99
C VAL A 25 9.11 -13.36 16.11
N ALA A 26 8.42 -13.61 17.23
CA ALA A 26 8.99 -14.36 18.35
C ALA A 26 9.36 -15.79 17.96
N LEU A 27 8.50 -16.50 17.25
CA LEU A 27 8.77 -17.83 16.75
C LEU A 27 9.96 -17.86 15.78
N TYR A 28 10.07 -16.85 14.90
CA TYR A 28 11.21 -16.72 14.00
C TYR A 28 12.51 -16.54 14.79
N LEU A 29 12.57 -15.63 15.77
CA LEU A 29 13.75 -15.36 16.56
C LEU A 29 14.17 -16.62 17.37
N LEU A 30 13.22 -17.31 17.98
CA LEU A 30 13.46 -18.56 18.71
C LEU A 30 13.98 -19.67 17.78
N ALA A 31 13.33 -19.86 16.63
CA ALA A 31 13.75 -20.87 15.66
C ALA A 31 15.13 -20.55 15.09
N PHE A 32 15.41 -19.28 14.76
CA PHE A 32 16.71 -18.84 14.28
C PHE A 32 17.81 -19.10 15.34
N GLY A 33 17.53 -18.74 16.60
CA GLY A 33 18.46 -19.00 17.71
C GLY A 33 18.76 -20.49 17.88
N ALA A 34 17.72 -21.31 18.02
CA ALA A 34 17.87 -22.75 18.20
C ALA A 34 18.63 -23.43 17.04
N VAL A 35 18.29 -23.05 15.80
CA VAL A 35 19.00 -23.59 14.61
C VAL A 35 20.45 -23.16 14.58
N THR A 36 20.73 -21.89 14.94
CA THR A 36 22.11 -21.38 14.96
C THR A 36 22.93 -22.06 16.04
N GLU A 37 22.42 -22.25 17.24
CA GLU A 37 23.10 -22.96 18.34
C GLU A 37 23.44 -24.42 17.98
N ILE A 38 22.52 -25.11 17.28
CA ILE A 38 22.75 -26.50 16.85
C ILE A 38 23.78 -26.59 15.75
N LEU A 39 23.70 -25.71 14.74
CA LEU A 39 24.57 -25.80 13.55
C LEU A 39 25.91 -25.08 13.73
N PHE A 40 25.98 -24.06 14.59
CA PHE A 40 27.13 -23.20 14.78
C PHE A 40 27.38 -22.90 16.28
N PRO A 41 27.73 -23.91 17.09
CA PRO A 41 27.82 -23.80 18.55
C PRO A 41 28.92 -22.84 19.06
N PHE A 42 29.76 -22.32 18.17
CA PHE A 42 30.86 -21.39 18.53
C PHE A 42 30.50 -19.92 18.26
N VAL A 43 29.27 -19.62 17.78
CA VAL A 43 28.80 -18.24 17.57
C VAL A 43 28.47 -17.64 18.93
N THR A 44 28.99 -16.44 19.21
CA THR A 44 28.69 -15.73 20.46
C THR A 44 27.24 -15.23 20.45
N GLU A 45 26.67 -15.03 21.65
CA GLU A 45 25.27 -14.59 21.81
C GLU A 45 25.01 -13.23 21.13
N GLU A 46 25.99 -12.30 21.17
CA GLU A 46 25.86 -11.00 20.54
C GLU A 46 25.76 -11.12 19.03
N ILE A 47 26.59 -11.97 18.41
CA ILE A 47 26.55 -12.21 16.95
C ILE A 47 25.25 -12.91 16.56
N LEU A 48 24.82 -13.89 17.36
CA LEU A 48 23.55 -14.59 17.14
C LEU A 48 22.38 -13.61 17.15
N LEU A 49 22.25 -12.79 18.19
CA LEU A 49 21.18 -11.79 18.32
C LEU A 49 21.22 -10.76 17.19
N MET A 50 22.40 -10.25 16.86
CA MET A 50 22.60 -9.30 15.77
C MET A 50 22.09 -9.88 14.43
N ARG A 51 22.45 -11.12 14.11
CA ARG A 51 21.99 -11.80 12.91
C ARG A 51 20.48 -12.09 12.93
N ALA A 52 19.96 -12.54 14.07
CA ALA A 52 18.54 -12.84 14.24
C ALA A 52 17.67 -11.61 13.99
N PHE A 53 18.00 -10.46 14.60
CA PHE A 53 17.25 -9.22 14.41
C PHE A 53 17.40 -8.66 13.00
N GLY A 54 18.60 -8.68 12.42
CA GLY A 54 18.86 -8.20 11.06
C GLY A 54 18.10 -9.01 10.01
N THR A 55 18.16 -10.34 10.10
CA THR A 55 17.44 -11.24 9.17
C THR A 55 15.93 -11.16 9.36
N ALA A 56 15.43 -11.05 10.60
CA ALA A 56 14.01 -10.85 10.90
C ALA A 56 13.49 -9.55 10.28
N ALA A 57 14.21 -8.44 10.45
CA ALA A 57 13.84 -7.14 9.87
C ALA A 57 13.79 -7.21 8.34
N PHE A 58 14.80 -7.81 7.72
CA PHE A 58 14.91 -7.92 6.27
C PHE A 58 13.81 -8.83 5.68
N LEU A 59 13.54 -9.98 6.31
CA LEU A 59 12.44 -10.87 5.91
C LEU A 59 11.09 -10.19 6.05
N LEU A 60 10.85 -9.48 7.16
CA LEU A 60 9.60 -8.75 7.38
C LEU A 60 9.41 -7.65 6.34
N LEU A 61 10.48 -6.96 5.93
CA LEU A 61 10.42 -5.96 4.86
C LEU A 61 10.01 -6.59 3.51
N HIS A 62 10.54 -7.77 3.16
CA HIS A 62 10.11 -8.50 1.97
C HIS A 62 8.61 -8.81 2.01
N ILE A 63 8.12 -9.30 3.15
CA ILE A 63 6.68 -9.59 3.36
C ILE A 63 5.86 -8.32 3.16
N ILE A 64 6.26 -7.20 3.79
CA ILE A 64 5.57 -5.90 3.69
C ILE A 64 5.49 -5.41 2.25
N LEU A 65 6.58 -5.54 1.48
CA LEU A 65 6.63 -5.14 0.07
C LEU A 65 5.75 -6.03 -0.81
N CYS A 66 5.61 -7.31 -0.47
CA CYS A 66 4.74 -8.24 -1.20
C CYS A 66 3.24 -8.02 -0.94
N ILE A 67 2.84 -7.47 0.22
CA ILE A 67 1.41 -7.32 0.60
C ILE A 67 0.63 -6.52 -0.45
N GLY A 68 1.14 -5.38 -0.89
CA GLY A 68 0.47 -4.52 -1.87
C GLY A 68 0.15 -5.23 -3.18
N PRO A 69 1.16 -5.78 -3.88
CA PRO A 69 0.97 -6.55 -5.10
C PRO A 69 0.06 -7.78 -4.91
N LEU A 70 0.21 -8.54 -3.83
CA LEU A 70 -0.65 -9.69 -3.54
C LEU A 70 -2.12 -9.30 -3.42
N CYS A 71 -2.43 -8.19 -2.76
CA CYS A 71 -3.81 -7.70 -2.63
C CYS A 71 -4.40 -7.28 -3.97
N ARG A 72 -3.58 -6.75 -4.89
CA ARG A 72 -4.00 -6.43 -6.27
C ARG A 72 -4.26 -7.70 -7.09
N LEU A 73 -3.47 -8.74 -6.88
CA LEU A 73 -3.61 -10.02 -7.58
C LEU A 73 -4.79 -10.84 -7.04
N ASN A 74 -5.03 -10.82 -5.72
CA ASN A 74 -6.10 -11.59 -5.11
C ASN A 74 -6.69 -10.86 -3.89
N PRO A 75 -8.01 -10.48 -3.93
CA PRO A 75 -8.68 -9.79 -2.84
C PRO A 75 -8.69 -10.55 -1.50
N LYS A 76 -8.42 -11.85 -1.47
CA LYS A 76 -8.31 -12.62 -0.23
C LYS A 76 -7.21 -12.11 0.70
N PHE A 77 -6.19 -11.44 0.15
CA PHE A 77 -5.07 -10.86 0.92
C PHE A 77 -5.37 -9.45 1.47
N LEU A 78 -6.52 -8.85 1.15
CA LEU A 78 -6.90 -7.52 1.66
C LEU A 78 -6.79 -7.37 3.20
N PRO A 79 -7.10 -8.38 4.03
CA PRO A 79 -6.88 -8.28 5.46
C PRO A 79 -5.45 -7.94 5.87
N LEU A 80 -4.44 -8.32 5.08
CA LEU A 80 -3.03 -8.00 5.36
C LEU A 80 -2.70 -6.51 5.21
N LEU A 81 -3.44 -5.78 4.36
CA LEU A 81 -3.30 -4.32 4.25
C LEU A 81 -3.79 -3.57 5.48
N TYR A 82 -4.71 -4.18 6.24
CA TYR A 82 -5.48 -3.48 7.25
C TYR A 82 -4.61 -2.87 8.36
N ASN A 83 -3.51 -3.54 8.72
CA ASN A 83 -2.60 -3.06 9.76
C ASN A 83 -1.12 -3.08 9.32
N ARG A 84 -0.85 -2.93 8.01
CA ARG A 84 0.50 -2.94 7.44
C ARG A 84 1.43 -1.90 8.09
N ARG A 85 0.87 -0.80 8.63
CA ARG A 85 1.65 0.22 9.36
C ARG A 85 2.34 -0.37 10.58
N HIS A 86 1.66 -1.21 11.38
CA HIS A 86 2.27 -1.86 12.54
C HIS A 86 3.38 -2.83 12.15
N ALA A 87 3.22 -3.57 11.05
CA ALA A 87 4.30 -4.39 10.50
C ALA A 87 5.53 -3.54 10.11
N GLY A 88 5.31 -2.34 9.52
CA GLY A 88 6.38 -1.40 9.18
C GLY A 88 7.12 -0.87 10.41
N VAL A 89 6.39 -0.49 11.46
CA VAL A 89 6.99 -0.06 12.74
C VAL A 89 7.77 -1.22 13.39
N THR A 90 7.22 -2.43 13.40
CA THR A 90 7.91 -3.63 13.90
C THR A 90 9.19 -3.91 13.12
N CYS A 91 9.17 -3.79 11.80
CA CYS A 91 10.35 -3.92 10.95
C CYS A 91 11.45 -2.90 11.34
N PHE A 92 11.06 -1.63 11.52
CA PHE A 92 12.00 -0.59 12.00
C PHE A 92 12.57 -0.92 13.37
N LEU A 93 11.76 -1.37 14.33
CA LEU A 93 12.25 -1.73 15.69
C LEU A 93 13.23 -2.89 15.66
N LEU A 94 12.99 -3.91 14.84
CA LEU A 94 13.93 -5.02 14.65
C LEU A 94 15.24 -4.54 14.02
N ALA A 95 15.18 -3.67 13.01
CA ALA A 95 16.35 -3.06 12.37
C ALA A 95 17.12 -2.17 13.34
N LEU A 96 16.42 -1.43 14.21
CA LEU A 96 17.04 -0.60 15.25
C LEU A 96 17.77 -1.46 16.28
N MET A 97 17.17 -2.58 16.72
CA MET A 97 17.84 -3.52 17.64
C MET A 97 19.09 -4.13 17.00
N HIS A 98 19.01 -4.53 15.72
CA HIS A 98 20.18 -4.96 14.97
C HIS A 98 21.27 -3.90 14.95
N ALA A 99 20.95 -2.67 14.59
CA ALA A 99 21.91 -1.57 14.51
C ALA A 99 22.51 -1.23 15.88
N ALA A 100 21.69 -1.23 16.94
CA ALA A 100 22.17 -0.98 18.31
C ALA A 100 23.19 -2.04 18.76
N LEU A 101 22.91 -3.31 18.47
CA LEU A 101 23.85 -4.42 18.77
C LEU A 101 25.15 -4.29 17.96
N VAL A 102 25.07 -3.93 16.65
CA VAL A 102 26.26 -3.68 15.82
C VAL A 102 27.11 -2.56 16.40
N VAL A 103 26.49 -1.43 16.75
CA VAL A 103 27.20 -0.29 17.32
C VAL A 103 27.84 -0.65 18.66
N ALA A 104 27.10 -1.33 19.55
CA ALA A 104 27.62 -1.73 20.86
C ALA A 104 28.80 -2.72 20.74
N THR A 105 28.71 -3.68 19.80
CA THR A 105 29.73 -4.75 19.69
C THR A 105 30.97 -4.29 18.93
N TYR A 106 30.81 -3.54 17.83
CA TYR A 106 31.93 -3.24 16.92
C TYR A 106 32.41 -1.80 16.94
N HIS A 107 31.63 -0.85 17.46
CA HIS A 107 31.93 0.58 17.38
C HIS A 107 32.07 1.29 18.73
N ALA A 108 31.54 0.73 19.84
CA ALA A 108 31.53 1.39 21.13
C ALA A 108 32.84 1.30 21.89
N GLY A 109 33.73 0.36 21.55
CA GLY A 109 35.01 0.11 22.27
C GLY A 109 36.23 0.81 21.69
N GLY A 110 36.08 1.67 20.68
CA GLY A 110 37.19 2.37 20.04
C GLY A 110 37.34 3.83 20.46
N ASP A 111 38.48 4.44 20.11
CA ASP A 111 38.77 5.87 20.39
C ASP A 111 37.95 6.83 19.48
N THR A 112 37.31 6.31 18.44
CA THR A 112 36.53 7.09 17.50
C THR A 112 35.06 7.12 17.91
N ASN A 113 34.35 8.24 17.69
CA ASN A 113 32.94 8.33 17.92
C ASN A 113 32.22 7.17 17.20
N PRO A 114 31.36 6.39 17.88
CA PRO A 114 30.70 5.19 17.30
C PRO A 114 29.94 5.44 16.00
N ILE A 115 29.27 6.59 15.86
CA ILE A 115 28.55 6.96 14.65
C ILE A 115 29.53 7.27 13.52
N LEU A 116 30.61 8.03 13.81
CA LEU A 116 31.63 8.35 12.81
C LEU A 116 32.35 7.07 12.34
N SER A 117 32.57 6.13 13.25
CA SER A 117 33.18 4.83 12.97
C SER A 117 32.44 4.03 11.90
N ILE A 118 31.08 4.14 11.80
CA ILE A 118 30.27 3.49 10.75
C ILE A 118 30.70 3.93 9.33
N PHE A 119 31.15 5.18 9.18
CA PHE A 119 31.53 5.74 7.89
C PHE A 119 33.03 5.58 7.58
N VAL A 120 33.86 5.48 8.62
CA VAL A 120 35.34 5.44 8.50
C VAL A 120 35.87 4.01 8.55
N SER A 121 35.15 3.08 9.20
CA SER A 121 35.57 1.68 9.28
C SER A 121 35.46 1.06 7.90
N SER A 122 36.58 0.97 7.20
CA SER A 122 36.68 0.18 5.97
C SER A 122 36.47 -1.29 6.31
N PRO A 123 35.62 -2.03 5.59
CA PRO A 123 35.59 -3.49 5.72
C PRO A 123 36.96 -4.00 5.34
N LEU A 124 37.56 -4.70 6.28
CA LEU A 124 38.91 -5.28 6.17
C LEU A 124 39.07 -6.09 4.88
N THR A 125 40.20 -5.89 4.28
CA THR A 125 41.01 -6.86 3.51
C THR A 125 40.34 -8.19 3.26
N GLY A 126 39.71 -8.32 2.11
CA GLY A 126 39.05 -9.56 1.67
C GLY A 126 37.70 -9.37 0.97
N SER A 127 37.08 -8.21 1.06
CA SER A 127 35.89 -7.92 0.27
C SER A 127 36.25 -7.68 -1.19
N VAL A 128 35.56 -8.36 -2.09
CA VAL A 128 35.80 -8.31 -3.54
C VAL A 128 35.75 -6.89 -4.11
N ALA A 129 35.17 -5.91 -3.40
CA ALA A 129 34.98 -4.54 -3.88
C ALA A 129 35.54 -3.45 -2.96
N GLY A 130 36.01 -3.74 -1.74
CA GLY A 130 36.44 -2.68 -0.80
C GLY A 130 35.35 -1.64 -0.47
N VAL A 131 34.09 -1.92 -0.78
CA VAL A 131 32.96 -1.01 -0.62
C VAL A 131 32.47 -1.08 0.84
N PRO A 132 32.42 0.06 1.57
CA PRO A 132 31.88 0.08 2.92
C PRO A 132 30.38 -0.19 2.88
N PHE A 133 29.93 -1.29 3.48
CA PHE A 133 28.51 -1.70 3.48
C PHE A 133 27.68 -1.06 4.60
N GLN A 134 28.33 -0.68 5.71
CA GLN A 134 27.67 -0.14 6.89
C GLN A 134 26.91 1.17 6.62
N PRO A 135 27.41 2.14 5.83
CA PRO A 135 26.68 3.34 5.46
C PRO A 135 25.35 3.05 4.75
N PHE A 136 25.27 2.01 3.94
CA PHE A 136 24.00 1.62 3.29
C PHE A 136 22.95 1.23 4.33
N GLY A 137 23.35 0.44 5.36
CA GLY A 137 22.48 0.08 6.47
C GLY A 137 22.04 1.29 7.30
N PHE A 138 22.96 2.21 7.56
CA PHE A 138 22.67 3.45 8.28
C PHE A 138 21.63 4.31 7.57
N PHE A 139 21.82 4.61 6.29
CA PHE A 139 20.85 5.41 5.53
C PHE A 139 19.50 4.70 5.37
N ALA A 140 19.50 3.38 5.18
CA ALA A 140 18.27 2.60 5.17
C ALA A 140 17.53 2.72 6.52
N LEU A 141 18.23 2.62 7.65
CA LEU A 141 17.64 2.77 8.98
C LEU A 141 17.05 4.17 9.19
N VAL A 142 17.73 5.23 8.74
CA VAL A 142 17.20 6.60 8.79
C VAL A 142 15.90 6.74 8.01
N ILE A 143 15.84 6.16 6.81
CA ILE A 143 14.59 6.17 6.01
C ILE A 143 13.48 5.40 6.72
N LEU A 144 13.77 4.21 7.26
CA LEU A 144 12.81 3.40 8.00
C LEU A 144 12.33 4.11 9.27
N PHE A 145 13.23 4.85 9.96
CA PHE A 145 12.86 5.69 11.10
C PHE A 145 11.85 6.77 10.71
N LEU A 146 12.14 7.54 9.66
CA LEU A 146 11.25 8.60 9.19
C LEU A 146 9.87 8.03 8.79
N MET A 147 9.85 6.87 8.14
CA MET A 147 8.60 6.19 7.78
C MET A 147 7.84 5.69 9.02
N ALA A 148 8.54 5.12 10.00
CA ALA A 148 7.92 4.64 11.25
C ALA A 148 7.37 5.80 12.08
N ALA A 149 8.14 6.87 12.26
CA ALA A 149 7.74 8.08 12.98
C ALA A 149 6.49 8.72 12.34
N THR A 150 6.45 8.82 11.01
CA THR A 150 5.32 9.42 10.27
C THR A 150 4.15 8.44 10.02
N SER A 151 4.22 7.22 10.53
CA SER A 151 3.13 6.25 10.47
C SER A 151 2.01 6.51 11.48
N HIS A 152 2.21 7.41 12.45
CA HIS A 152 1.18 7.77 13.43
C HIS A 152 0.10 8.69 12.80
N ASP A 153 -1.14 8.54 13.24
CA ASP A 153 -2.30 9.29 12.71
C ASP A 153 -2.15 10.81 12.83
N PHE A 154 -1.38 11.30 13.81
CA PHE A 154 -1.02 12.71 13.94
C PHE A 154 -0.36 13.24 12.66
N TRP A 155 0.64 12.54 12.13
CA TRP A 155 1.34 12.96 10.92
C TRP A 155 0.48 12.83 9.67
N LEU A 156 -0.41 11.85 9.64
CA LEU A 156 -1.38 11.69 8.56
C LEU A 156 -2.33 12.90 8.49
N ALA A 157 -2.68 13.49 9.64
CA ALA A 157 -3.51 14.69 9.72
C ALA A 157 -2.76 16.00 9.39
N ASN A 158 -1.43 16.05 9.62
CA ASN A 158 -0.64 17.28 9.51
C ASN A 158 0.23 17.34 8.24
N LEU A 159 0.60 16.22 7.65
CA LEU A 159 1.32 16.18 6.38
C LEU A 159 0.33 16.16 5.22
N SER A 160 0.62 16.90 4.16
CA SER A 160 -0.16 16.77 2.93
C SER A 160 0.01 15.37 2.33
N ALA A 161 -1.04 14.86 1.66
CA ALA A 161 -1.02 13.52 1.06
C ALA A 161 0.16 13.29 0.08
N PRO A 162 0.56 14.25 -0.78
CA PRO A 162 1.73 14.08 -1.63
C PRO A 162 3.04 13.92 -0.86
N VAL A 163 3.24 14.73 0.20
CA VAL A 163 4.46 14.66 1.04
C VAL A 163 4.52 13.33 1.77
N TRP A 164 3.42 12.93 2.42
CA TRP A 164 3.35 11.64 3.11
C TRP A 164 3.59 10.46 2.16
N LYS A 165 3.00 10.51 0.96
CA LYS A 165 3.21 9.50 -0.08
C LYS A 165 4.67 9.42 -0.54
N SER A 166 5.29 10.57 -0.85
CA SER A 166 6.69 10.62 -1.28
C SER A 166 7.61 10.03 -0.24
N LEU A 167 7.38 10.36 1.05
CA LEU A 167 8.13 9.82 2.16
C LEU A 167 7.99 8.28 2.25
N HIS A 168 6.77 7.75 2.12
CA HIS A 168 6.56 6.30 2.19
C HIS A 168 7.01 5.54 0.95
N MET A 169 7.15 6.21 -0.21
CA MET A 169 7.77 5.63 -1.40
C MET A 169 9.29 5.44 -1.24
N MET A 170 9.92 6.14 -0.28
CA MET A 170 11.33 5.92 0.07
C MET A 170 11.62 4.49 0.57
N VAL A 171 10.58 3.69 0.87
CA VAL A 171 10.76 2.26 1.20
C VAL A 171 11.51 1.50 0.10
N TYR A 172 11.33 1.85 -1.16
CA TYR A 172 12.06 1.21 -2.26
C TYR A 172 13.53 1.59 -2.28
N VAL A 173 13.85 2.83 -1.90
CA VAL A 173 15.25 3.28 -1.72
C VAL A 173 15.87 2.56 -0.51
N ALA A 174 15.16 2.50 0.62
CA ALA A 174 15.63 1.75 1.79
C ALA A 174 15.86 0.27 1.46
N TYR A 175 14.96 -0.34 0.69
CA TYR A 175 15.11 -1.73 0.25
C TYR A 175 16.35 -1.94 -0.64
N ALA A 176 16.58 -1.05 -1.61
CA ALA A 176 17.78 -1.11 -2.46
C ALA A 176 19.07 -0.96 -1.61
N LEU A 177 19.10 -0.02 -0.67
CA LEU A 177 20.23 0.16 0.26
C LEU A 177 20.45 -1.07 1.14
N LEU A 178 19.38 -1.72 1.62
CA LEU A 178 19.48 -2.96 2.41
C LEU A 178 19.97 -4.13 1.57
N VAL A 179 19.55 -4.26 0.31
CA VAL A 179 20.10 -5.26 -0.60
C VAL A 179 21.61 -5.07 -0.77
N LEU A 180 22.07 -3.81 -0.96
CA LEU A 180 23.51 -3.50 -1.03
C LEU A 180 24.21 -3.79 0.30
N HIS A 181 23.61 -3.40 1.43
CA HIS A 181 24.14 -3.67 2.77
C HIS A 181 24.37 -5.16 3.03
N VAL A 182 23.38 -5.99 2.69
CA VAL A 182 23.48 -7.46 2.88
C VAL A 182 24.46 -8.07 1.88
N THR A 183 24.44 -7.61 0.62
CA THR A 183 25.34 -8.12 -0.43
C THR A 183 26.80 -7.83 -0.12
N PHE A 184 27.13 -6.60 0.24
CA PHE A 184 28.51 -6.19 0.55
C PHE A 184 28.93 -6.49 2.00
N GLY A 185 28.00 -6.84 2.89
CA GLY A 185 28.25 -7.25 4.26
C GLY A 185 28.23 -8.77 4.43
N ALA A 186 27.06 -9.28 4.80
CA ALA A 186 26.92 -10.68 5.20
C ALA A 186 27.28 -11.71 4.11
N LEU A 187 26.94 -11.45 2.84
CA LEU A 187 27.18 -12.40 1.76
C LEU A 187 28.65 -12.48 1.31
N GLN A 188 29.47 -11.47 1.62
CA GLN A 188 30.92 -11.52 1.37
C GLN A 188 31.67 -12.25 2.49
N GLY A 189 31.20 -12.12 3.73
CA GLY A 189 31.80 -12.80 4.88
C GLY A 189 31.45 -14.28 4.98
N GLU A 190 30.27 -14.65 4.48
CA GLU A 190 29.77 -16.04 4.51
C GLU A 190 29.31 -16.46 3.12
N ALA A 191 30.17 -17.12 2.37
CA ALA A 191 29.86 -17.63 1.01
C ALA A 191 28.88 -18.82 1.05
N SER A 192 27.79 -18.72 1.81
CA SER A 192 26.74 -19.73 1.87
C SER A 192 25.76 -19.60 0.71
N LEU A 193 25.68 -20.63 -0.13
CA LEU A 193 24.69 -20.71 -1.21
C LEU A 193 23.25 -20.57 -0.70
N VAL A 194 22.98 -20.95 0.55
CA VAL A 194 21.66 -20.84 1.18
C VAL A 194 21.28 -19.37 1.38
N TYR A 195 22.17 -18.55 1.92
CA TYR A 195 21.91 -17.11 2.12
C TYR A 195 21.79 -16.36 0.79
N VAL A 196 22.69 -16.64 -0.16
CA VAL A 196 22.61 -16.06 -1.51
C VAL A 196 21.30 -16.47 -2.19
N GLY A 197 20.93 -17.75 -2.12
CA GLY A 197 19.69 -18.26 -2.68
C GLY A 197 18.44 -17.65 -2.05
N ALA A 198 18.40 -17.56 -0.72
CA ALA A 198 17.27 -16.94 0.00
C ALA A 198 17.10 -15.46 -0.34
N MET A 199 18.20 -14.69 -0.38
CA MET A 199 18.17 -13.27 -0.76
C MET A 199 17.71 -13.09 -2.21
N THR A 200 18.29 -13.86 -3.13
CA THR A 200 17.92 -13.80 -4.56
C THR A 200 16.45 -14.16 -4.75
N ALA A 201 15.98 -15.23 -4.10
CA ALA A 201 14.57 -15.63 -4.15
C ALA A 201 13.63 -14.56 -3.61
N GLY A 202 13.98 -13.94 -2.48
CA GLY A 202 13.23 -12.82 -1.90
C GLY A 202 13.16 -11.61 -2.84
N PHE A 203 14.28 -11.20 -3.40
CA PHE A 203 14.37 -10.10 -4.36
C PHE A 203 13.54 -10.38 -5.62
N VAL A 204 13.70 -11.56 -6.22
CA VAL A 204 12.93 -11.98 -7.39
C VAL A 204 11.43 -12.05 -7.10
N ALA A 205 11.04 -12.55 -5.92
CA ALA A 205 9.63 -12.59 -5.52
C ALA A 205 9.02 -11.19 -5.42
N VAL A 206 9.70 -10.24 -4.78
CA VAL A 206 9.25 -8.84 -4.71
C VAL A 206 9.10 -8.25 -6.11
N LEU A 207 10.13 -8.37 -6.95
CA LEU A 207 10.13 -7.81 -8.29
C LEU A 207 9.04 -8.43 -9.18
N ALA A 208 8.94 -9.75 -9.19
CA ALA A 208 7.95 -10.49 -9.99
C ALA A 208 6.52 -10.14 -9.59
N LEU A 209 6.24 -10.04 -8.28
CA LEU A 209 4.90 -9.66 -7.79
C LEU A 209 4.54 -8.23 -8.19
N HIS A 210 5.48 -7.29 -8.15
CA HIS A 210 5.22 -5.91 -8.57
C HIS A 210 4.96 -5.82 -10.07
N ILE A 211 5.76 -6.50 -10.90
CA ILE A 211 5.60 -6.53 -12.35
C ILE A 211 4.26 -7.19 -12.73
N THR A 212 3.95 -8.35 -12.15
CA THR A 212 2.70 -9.07 -12.46
C THR A 212 1.47 -8.29 -12.02
N ALA A 213 1.51 -7.64 -10.86
CA ALA A 213 0.41 -6.78 -10.40
C ALA A 213 0.21 -5.57 -11.32
N ALA A 214 1.29 -4.89 -11.72
CA ALA A 214 1.23 -3.77 -12.64
C ALA A 214 0.68 -4.20 -14.01
N TRP A 215 1.14 -5.32 -14.56
CA TRP A 215 0.69 -5.84 -15.84
C TRP A 215 -0.79 -6.22 -15.83
N ARG A 216 -1.26 -6.87 -14.74
CA ARG A 216 -2.68 -7.17 -14.56
C ARG A 216 -3.54 -5.91 -14.50
N GLU A 217 -3.09 -4.87 -13.83
CA GLU A 217 -3.82 -3.61 -13.71
C GLU A 217 -4.00 -2.94 -15.07
N VAL A 218 -2.92 -2.85 -15.86
CA VAL A 218 -2.96 -2.34 -17.25
C VAL A 218 -3.92 -3.15 -18.12
N THR A 219 -3.90 -4.50 -18.02
CA THR A 219 -4.80 -5.37 -18.79
C THR A 219 -6.26 -5.21 -18.38
N LEU A 220 -6.55 -5.03 -17.11
CA LEU A 220 -7.91 -4.77 -16.61
C LEU A 220 -8.43 -3.41 -17.08
N ASP A 221 -7.60 -2.39 -17.05
CA ASP A 221 -7.96 -1.06 -17.55
C ASP A 221 -8.28 -1.10 -19.05
N GLN A 222 -7.45 -1.76 -19.85
CA GLN A 222 -7.71 -1.93 -21.27
C GLN A 222 -9.01 -2.70 -21.55
N LYS A 223 -9.30 -3.77 -20.78
CA LYS A 223 -10.56 -4.52 -20.89
C LYS A 223 -11.77 -3.67 -20.50
N ASN A 224 -11.68 -2.93 -19.40
CA ASN A 224 -12.78 -2.07 -18.94
C ASN A 224 -13.05 -0.94 -19.95
N CYS A 225 -12.00 -0.33 -20.51
CA CYS A 225 -12.14 0.69 -21.55
C CYS A 225 -12.69 0.12 -22.87
N ARG A 226 -12.32 -1.12 -23.25
CA ARG A 226 -12.86 -1.80 -24.43
C ARG A 226 -14.31 -2.26 -24.22
N GLY A 227 -14.64 -2.79 -23.02
CA GLY A 227 -15.99 -3.22 -22.66
C GLY A 227 -17.02 -2.08 -22.68
N SER A 228 -16.61 -0.87 -22.28
CA SER A 228 -17.44 0.35 -22.43
C SER A 228 -17.72 0.68 -23.90
N ARG A 229 -16.78 0.39 -24.82
CA ARG A 229 -16.96 0.60 -26.26
C ARG A 229 -17.75 -0.51 -26.96
N SER A 230 -17.68 -1.76 -26.49
CA SER A 230 -18.35 -2.91 -27.12
C SER A 230 -19.75 -3.17 -26.58
N GLY A 231 -20.12 -2.68 -25.41
CA GLY A 231 -21.51 -2.66 -24.91
C GLY A 231 -22.45 -1.87 -25.81
N GLU A 232 -21.90 -1.03 -26.69
CA GLU A 232 -22.67 -0.30 -27.72
C GLU A 232 -23.09 -1.16 -28.93
N ALA A 233 -22.54 -2.36 -29.09
CA ALA A 233 -22.70 -3.09 -30.36
C ALA A 233 -23.76 -4.21 -30.35
N HIS A 234 -24.35 -4.63 -29.25
CA HIS A 234 -25.15 -5.84 -29.21
C HIS A 234 -26.39 -5.82 -28.32
N SER A 235 -27.24 -4.79 -28.39
CA SER A 235 -28.64 -4.92 -27.91
C SER A 235 -29.59 -3.94 -28.59
N GLN A 236 -30.55 -4.50 -29.33
CA GLN A 236 -31.81 -3.90 -29.80
C GLN A 236 -31.73 -2.59 -30.61
N LYS A 237 -31.61 -2.77 -31.91
CA LYS A 237 -31.28 -1.76 -32.94
C LYS A 237 -32.38 -0.76 -33.35
N SER A 238 -33.60 -0.79 -32.87
CA SER A 238 -34.65 0.10 -33.39
C SER A 238 -35.34 1.05 -32.40
N GLU A 239 -35.57 0.66 -31.16
CA GLU A 239 -36.17 1.59 -30.15
C GLU A 239 -35.13 2.45 -29.42
N ILE A 240 -33.89 2.01 -29.41
CA ILE A 240 -32.75 2.66 -28.70
C ILE A 240 -32.26 3.89 -29.46
N ARG A 241 -32.45 3.95 -30.79
CA ARG A 241 -31.88 5.03 -31.62
C ARG A 241 -32.49 6.41 -31.31
N ASN A 242 -33.78 6.50 -31.03
CA ASN A 242 -34.41 7.77 -30.66
C ASN A 242 -34.15 8.18 -29.20
N ARG A 243 -33.98 7.22 -28.27
CA ARG A 243 -33.63 7.50 -26.87
C ARG A 243 -32.15 7.85 -26.68
N LYS A 244 -31.27 7.27 -27.49
CA LYS A 244 -29.84 7.54 -27.47
C LYS A 244 -29.53 8.98 -27.85
N SER A 245 -30.27 9.54 -28.80
CA SER A 245 -30.12 10.94 -29.24
C SER A 245 -30.48 11.98 -28.17
N GLU A 246 -31.46 11.73 -27.29
CA GLU A 246 -31.80 12.63 -26.18
C GLU A 246 -30.78 12.58 -25.04
N ILE A 247 -30.23 11.41 -24.72
CA ILE A 247 -29.23 11.21 -23.67
C ILE A 247 -27.88 11.76 -24.13
N GLU A 248 -27.50 11.55 -25.37
CA GLU A 248 -26.29 12.09 -25.98
C GLU A 248 -26.35 13.63 -26.16
N ALA A 249 -27.54 14.20 -26.37
CA ALA A 249 -27.74 15.65 -26.44
C ALA A 249 -27.42 16.36 -25.12
N GLU A 250 -27.54 15.68 -23.98
CA GLU A 250 -27.18 16.22 -22.65
C GLU A 250 -25.76 15.81 -22.18
N GLY A 251 -24.99 15.08 -22.97
CA GLY A 251 -23.61 14.70 -22.67
C GLY A 251 -23.45 13.57 -21.64
N PHE A 252 -24.53 12.86 -21.26
CA PHE A 252 -24.45 11.72 -20.35
C PHE A 252 -24.13 10.42 -21.10
N MET A 253 -23.38 9.54 -20.46
CA MET A 253 -23.02 8.21 -20.97
C MET A 253 -23.64 7.13 -20.10
N ASP A 254 -24.14 6.06 -20.72
CA ASP A 254 -24.65 4.89 -20.01
C ASP A 254 -23.50 4.08 -19.39
N ALA A 255 -23.45 4.01 -18.07
CA ALA A 255 -22.34 3.42 -17.33
C ALA A 255 -22.57 1.96 -16.93
N CYS A 256 -23.73 1.64 -16.32
CA CYS A 256 -24.07 0.29 -15.87
C CYS A 256 -25.54 0.18 -15.44
N ALA A 257 -26.05 -1.04 -15.22
CA ALA A 257 -27.32 -1.23 -14.56
C ALA A 257 -27.22 -1.05 -13.04
N ILE A 258 -28.28 -0.54 -12.38
CA ILE A 258 -28.32 -0.36 -10.92
C ILE A 258 -28.12 -1.70 -10.19
N VAL A 259 -28.65 -2.80 -10.76
CA VAL A 259 -28.53 -4.15 -10.18
C VAL A 259 -27.10 -4.66 -10.15
N ASP A 260 -26.20 -4.12 -10.99
CA ASP A 260 -24.79 -4.49 -11.01
C ASP A 260 -23.98 -3.84 -9.87
N ILE A 261 -24.61 -2.93 -9.11
CA ILE A 261 -23.96 -2.23 -8.02
C ILE A 261 -24.47 -2.80 -6.70
N PRO A 262 -23.65 -3.56 -5.94
CA PRO A 262 -24.06 -4.05 -4.64
C PRO A 262 -24.26 -2.91 -3.62
N GLU A 263 -25.14 -3.10 -2.65
CA GLU A 263 -25.41 -2.09 -1.62
C GLU A 263 -24.14 -1.78 -0.79
N ASN A 264 -23.89 -0.50 -0.50
CA ASN A 264 -22.70 0.01 0.17
C ASN A 264 -21.37 -0.31 -0.53
N ARG A 265 -21.39 -0.59 -1.83
CA ARG A 265 -20.24 -0.91 -2.67
C ARG A 265 -20.28 -0.08 -3.96
N ALA A 266 -19.26 -0.27 -4.77
CA ALA A 266 -19.16 0.40 -6.05
C ALA A 266 -19.03 -0.56 -7.23
N ARG A 267 -19.40 -0.04 -8.40
CA ARG A 267 -19.00 -0.54 -9.72
C ARG A 267 -17.98 0.41 -10.31
N ILE A 268 -16.85 -0.12 -10.78
CA ILE A 268 -15.83 0.66 -11.47
C ILE A 268 -16.12 0.60 -12.97
N VAL A 269 -16.17 1.77 -13.59
CA VAL A 269 -16.36 1.91 -15.05
C VAL A 269 -15.27 2.82 -15.62
N CYS A 270 -15.02 2.72 -16.93
CA CYS A 270 -14.10 3.62 -17.63
C CYS A 270 -14.91 4.54 -18.54
N LEU A 271 -14.90 5.85 -18.27
CA LEU A 271 -15.59 6.85 -19.05
C LEU A 271 -14.59 7.83 -19.63
N SER A 272 -14.54 7.96 -20.95
CA SER A 272 -13.58 8.84 -21.65
C SER A 272 -12.12 8.66 -21.22
N GLY A 273 -11.73 7.42 -20.86
CA GLY A 273 -10.36 7.10 -20.41
C GLY A 273 -10.12 7.28 -18.92
N GLU A 274 -11.09 7.81 -18.14
CA GLU A 274 -10.99 7.97 -16.70
C GLU A 274 -11.73 6.85 -15.96
N ARG A 275 -11.12 6.34 -14.88
CA ARG A 275 -11.73 5.31 -14.01
C ARG A 275 -12.64 5.98 -13.01
N VAL A 276 -13.92 5.68 -13.08
CA VAL A 276 -14.98 6.23 -12.22
C VAL A 276 -15.53 5.13 -11.32
N ALA A 277 -15.62 5.40 -10.03
CA ALA A 277 -16.26 4.52 -9.04
C ALA A 277 -17.69 5.02 -8.77
N ILE A 278 -18.69 4.20 -9.11
CA ILE A 278 -20.10 4.48 -8.93
C ILE A 278 -20.58 3.73 -7.70
N PHE A 279 -20.95 4.44 -6.64
CA PHE A 279 -21.39 3.89 -5.35
C PHE A 279 -22.90 3.89 -5.24
N LYS A 280 -23.44 2.79 -4.70
CA LYS A 280 -24.85 2.66 -4.29
C LYS A 280 -24.94 2.60 -2.77
N TYR A 281 -25.78 3.43 -2.18
CA TYR A 281 -25.95 3.51 -0.72
C TYR A 281 -27.28 4.22 -0.39
N GLU A 282 -28.00 3.74 0.60
CA GLU A 282 -29.23 4.37 1.11
C GLU A 282 -30.24 4.79 0.02
N GLY A 283 -30.40 3.98 -1.03
CA GLY A 283 -31.27 4.30 -2.17
C GLY A 283 -30.76 5.43 -3.07
N LYS A 284 -29.46 5.76 -2.99
CA LYS A 284 -28.79 6.83 -3.75
C LYS A 284 -27.63 6.27 -4.56
N ILE A 285 -27.30 6.98 -5.64
CA ILE A 285 -26.13 6.72 -6.48
C ILE A 285 -25.25 7.96 -6.50
N SER A 286 -23.96 7.80 -6.26
CA SER A 286 -22.93 8.84 -6.43
C SER A 286 -21.76 8.29 -7.23
N ALA A 287 -21.08 9.14 -7.98
CA ALA A 287 -19.88 8.76 -8.74
C ALA A 287 -18.71 9.69 -8.42
N VAL A 288 -17.55 9.10 -8.18
CA VAL A 288 -16.30 9.80 -7.89
C VAL A 288 -15.15 9.20 -8.71
N SER A 289 -14.05 9.95 -8.87
CA SER A 289 -12.81 9.39 -9.42
C SER A 289 -12.38 8.17 -8.60
N ASN A 290 -11.97 7.10 -9.28
CA ASN A 290 -11.56 5.87 -8.61
C ASN A 290 -10.21 5.97 -7.90
N VAL A 291 -9.55 7.12 -7.96
CA VAL A 291 -8.18 7.31 -7.44
C VAL A 291 -8.22 8.06 -6.11
N CYS A 292 -7.89 7.36 -5.03
CA CYS A 292 -7.72 7.95 -3.70
C CYS A 292 -6.54 8.92 -3.68
N GLN A 293 -6.76 10.18 -3.28
CA GLN A 293 -5.70 11.20 -3.25
C GLN A 293 -4.65 10.94 -2.15
N HIS A 294 -4.95 10.09 -1.18
CA HIS A 294 -4.00 9.72 -0.15
C HIS A 294 -2.81 8.91 -0.71
N GLN A 295 -3.08 7.79 -1.41
CA GLN A 295 -2.04 6.91 -1.99
C GLN A 295 -2.45 6.24 -3.31
N ASN A 296 -3.32 6.83 -4.08
CA ASN A 296 -3.85 6.30 -5.33
C ASN A 296 -4.54 4.92 -5.19
N GLY A 297 -5.04 4.58 -3.98
CA GLY A 297 -5.82 3.37 -3.78
C GLY A 297 -7.12 3.40 -4.58
N PRO A 298 -7.60 2.25 -5.08
CA PRO A 298 -8.82 2.17 -5.86
C PRO A 298 -10.06 2.34 -4.96
N LEU A 299 -10.71 3.49 -5.01
CA LEU A 299 -11.87 3.78 -4.15
C LEU A 299 -13.02 2.83 -4.39
N GLY A 300 -13.24 2.42 -5.64
CA GLY A 300 -14.32 1.51 -6.01
C GLY A 300 -14.18 0.07 -5.48
N GLU A 301 -13.00 -0.33 -5.01
CA GLU A 301 -12.80 -1.58 -4.27
C GLU A 301 -13.16 -1.45 -2.78
N GLY A 302 -13.37 -0.23 -2.32
CA GLY A 302 -13.76 0.09 -0.96
C GLY A 302 -15.25 -0.15 -0.68
N LYS A 303 -15.74 0.49 0.35
CA LYS A 303 -17.16 0.43 0.77
C LYS A 303 -17.59 1.72 1.43
N ILE A 304 -18.90 1.91 1.53
CA ILE A 304 -19.48 2.97 2.37
C ILE A 304 -19.44 2.52 3.83
N VAL A 305 -18.83 3.34 4.68
CA VAL A 305 -18.78 3.15 6.15
C VAL A 305 -19.16 4.47 6.79
N SER A 306 -20.16 4.46 7.65
CA SER A 306 -20.67 5.67 8.32
C SER A 306 -20.96 6.83 7.36
N GLY A 307 -21.55 6.52 6.19
CA GLY A 307 -21.90 7.50 5.15
C GLY A 307 -20.73 7.98 4.29
N CYS A 308 -19.53 7.47 4.49
CA CYS A 308 -18.33 7.86 3.73
C CYS A 308 -17.79 6.72 2.88
N ILE A 309 -17.34 7.04 1.66
CA ILE A 309 -16.51 6.15 0.84
C ILE A 309 -15.20 5.91 1.58
N THR A 310 -14.92 4.67 1.94
CA THR A 310 -13.73 4.29 2.68
C THR A 310 -12.76 3.53 1.79
N CYS A 311 -11.57 4.11 1.58
CA CYS A 311 -10.51 3.50 0.77
C CYS A 311 -10.06 2.16 1.40
N PRO A 312 -9.93 1.09 0.60
CA PRO A 312 -9.57 -0.23 1.13
C PRO A 312 -8.12 -0.30 1.63
N TRP A 313 -7.24 0.60 1.15
CA TRP A 313 -5.82 0.52 1.49
C TRP A 313 -5.51 1.01 2.90
N HIS A 314 -6.04 2.21 3.29
CA HIS A 314 -5.69 2.83 4.58
C HIS A 314 -6.90 3.35 5.36
N GLY A 315 -8.12 3.04 4.91
CA GLY A 315 -9.33 3.53 5.56
C GLY A 315 -9.60 5.02 5.38
N TYR A 316 -8.91 5.68 4.41
CA TYR A 316 -9.13 7.09 4.11
C TYR A 316 -10.54 7.32 3.59
N GLN A 317 -11.20 8.39 4.05
CA GLN A 317 -12.63 8.58 3.85
C GLN A 317 -12.94 9.81 2.98
N TYR A 318 -14.00 9.70 2.16
CA TYR A 318 -14.52 10.77 1.32
C TYR A 318 -16.05 10.79 1.39
N VAL A 319 -16.62 11.99 1.47
CA VAL A 319 -18.08 12.16 1.40
C VAL A 319 -18.54 11.93 -0.04
N PRO A 320 -19.48 11.00 -0.31
CA PRO A 320 -19.86 10.63 -1.68
C PRO A 320 -20.36 11.80 -2.53
N ALA A 321 -21.11 12.72 -1.92
CA ALA A 321 -21.71 13.88 -2.61
C ALA A 321 -20.70 14.97 -2.98
N THR A 322 -19.60 15.12 -2.25
CA THR A 322 -18.66 16.21 -2.46
C THR A 322 -17.27 15.73 -2.89
N GLY A 323 -16.97 14.46 -2.70
CA GLY A 323 -15.62 13.94 -2.88
C GLY A 323 -14.60 14.51 -1.89
N ALA A 324 -15.01 15.30 -0.91
CA ALA A 324 -14.13 15.86 0.10
C ALA A 324 -13.94 14.90 1.26
N SER A 325 -12.73 14.87 1.82
CA SER A 325 -12.47 14.14 3.07
C SER A 325 -13.11 14.89 4.25
N PRO A 326 -13.65 14.16 5.25
CA PRO A 326 -14.10 14.78 6.50
C PRO A 326 -12.92 15.41 7.25
N PRO A 327 -13.14 16.48 8.05
CA PRO A 327 -12.10 17.05 8.90
C PRO A 327 -11.47 15.98 9.82
N PRO A 328 -10.16 16.05 10.13
CA PRO A 328 -9.22 17.16 9.84
C PRO A 328 -8.55 17.10 8.46
N PHE A 329 -8.92 16.15 7.60
CA PHE A 329 -8.30 15.97 6.29
C PHE A 329 -8.82 16.96 5.26
N VAL A 330 -8.01 17.28 4.27
CA VAL A 330 -8.27 18.31 3.26
C VAL A 330 -8.30 17.78 1.83
N GLU A 331 -7.97 16.51 1.64
CA GLU A 331 -7.91 15.87 0.34
C GLU A 331 -9.30 15.77 -0.29
N LYS A 332 -9.34 15.92 -1.61
CA LYS A 332 -10.58 15.94 -2.38
C LYS A 332 -10.41 15.15 -3.66
N VAL A 333 -11.41 14.36 -4.01
CA VAL A 333 -11.48 13.65 -5.30
C VAL A 333 -12.54 14.30 -6.18
N PRO A 334 -12.37 14.27 -7.51
CA PRO A 334 -13.40 14.70 -8.45
C PRO A 334 -14.67 13.89 -8.29
N THR A 335 -15.82 14.57 -8.36
CA THR A 335 -17.16 13.95 -8.44
C THR A 335 -17.65 13.98 -9.88
N PHE A 336 -18.67 13.18 -10.18
CA PHE A 336 -19.33 13.14 -11.48
C PHE A 336 -20.83 13.31 -11.30
N ASN A 337 -21.46 14.02 -12.23
CA ASN A 337 -22.91 14.14 -12.25
C ASN A 337 -23.53 12.83 -12.68
N VAL A 338 -24.53 12.37 -11.93
CA VAL A 338 -25.19 11.08 -12.11
C VAL A 338 -26.68 11.25 -12.29
N ARG A 339 -27.28 10.45 -13.16
CA ARG A 339 -28.72 10.32 -13.30
C ARG A 339 -29.11 8.83 -13.32
N VAL A 340 -30.30 8.56 -12.81
CA VAL A 340 -30.90 7.21 -12.91
C VAL A 340 -32.10 7.31 -13.85
N LYS A 341 -32.13 6.45 -14.88
CA LYS A 341 -33.26 6.37 -15.83
C LYS A 341 -33.48 4.91 -16.24
N ASN A 342 -34.66 4.41 -16.06
CA ASN A 342 -35.06 3.03 -16.49
C ASN A 342 -34.13 1.94 -15.89
N GLY A 343 -33.76 2.01 -14.64
CA GLY A 343 -32.88 1.01 -13.98
C GLY A 343 -31.41 1.07 -14.39
N ARG A 344 -31.01 2.10 -15.17
CA ARG A 344 -29.63 2.32 -15.59
C ARG A 344 -29.05 3.58 -14.97
N VAL A 345 -27.75 3.54 -14.74
CA VAL A 345 -26.97 4.68 -14.23
C VAL A 345 -26.30 5.38 -15.41
N LEU A 346 -26.62 6.64 -15.57
CA LEU A 346 -26.04 7.54 -16.56
C LEU A 346 -25.07 8.48 -15.85
N VAL A 347 -23.86 8.62 -16.36
CA VAL A 347 -22.81 9.46 -15.78
C VAL A 347 -22.30 10.45 -16.82
N HIS A 348 -22.17 11.71 -16.42
CA HIS A 348 -21.55 12.71 -17.27
C HIS A 348 -20.02 12.49 -17.27
N PRO A 349 -19.37 12.29 -18.44
CA PRO A 349 -17.97 11.88 -18.49
C PRO A 349 -16.98 12.95 -18.03
N LYS A 350 -17.39 14.23 -18.03
CA LYS A 350 -16.55 15.34 -17.56
C LYS A 350 -16.62 15.41 -16.03
N PRO A 351 -15.48 15.27 -15.32
CA PRO A 351 -15.44 15.40 -13.86
C PRO A 351 -15.75 16.82 -13.41
N ASN A 352 -16.41 16.94 -12.27
CA ASN A 352 -16.49 18.19 -11.54
C ASN A 352 -15.14 18.47 -10.86
N PRO A 353 -14.76 19.72 -10.61
CA PRO A 353 -13.59 20.05 -9.82
C PRO A 353 -13.61 19.33 -8.46
N ALA A 354 -12.46 18.88 -7.99
CA ALA A 354 -12.34 18.12 -6.74
C ALA A 354 -12.93 18.90 -5.56
N GLY A 355 -13.83 18.26 -4.80
CA GLY A 355 -14.55 18.88 -3.68
C GLY A 355 -15.84 19.62 -4.08
N THR A 356 -16.21 19.63 -5.36
CA THR A 356 -17.48 20.21 -5.81
C THR A 356 -18.63 19.25 -5.50
N LYS A 357 -19.70 19.80 -4.92
CA LYS A 357 -20.91 19.02 -4.62
C LYS A 357 -21.58 18.57 -5.92
N ALA A 358 -21.80 17.28 -6.04
CA ALA A 358 -22.66 16.65 -7.03
C ALA A 358 -23.85 16.02 -6.30
N GLU A 359 -25.06 16.35 -6.73
CA GLU A 359 -26.26 15.77 -6.10
C GLU A 359 -26.34 14.26 -6.41
N PRO A 360 -26.48 13.40 -5.39
CA PRO A 360 -26.69 11.98 -5.59
C PRO A 360 -28.01 11.73 -6.34
N ALA A 361 -27.98 10.85 -7.34
CA ALA A 361 -29.21 10.44 -8.02
C ALA A 361 -30.01 9.49 -7.12
N LEU A 362 -31.30 9.73 -6.99
CA LEU A 362 -32.21 8.86 -6.25
C LEU A 362 -32.58 7.65 -7.11
N ILE A 363 -32.64 6.48 -6.48
CA ILE A 363 -33.17 5.26 -7.11
C ILE A 363 -34.69 5.30 -6.93
N GLU A 364 -35.41 5.52 -8.03
CA GLU A 364 -36.87 5.39 -8.03
C GLU A 364 -37.26 3.96 -7.64
N LYS A 365 -38.19 3.84 -6.69
CA LYS A 365 -38.68 2.56 -6.17
C LYS A 365 -39.58 1.87 -7.19
#